data_d0dcfb514a206e47e7ecce2453a7ce0c
#
_entry.id   d0dcfb514a206e47e7ecce2453a7ce0c
#
_cell.length_a   1.000
_cell.length_b   1.000
_cell.length_c   1.000
_cell.angle_alpha   90.00
_cell.angle_beta   90.00
_cell.angle_gamma   90.00
#
_symmetry.space_group_name_H-M   'P 1'
#
loop_
_entity.id
_entity.type
_entity.pdbx_description
1 polymer ?
#
loop_
_entity_poly.entity_id
_entity_poly.type
_entity_poly.pdbx_seq_one_letter_code
_entity_poly.pdbx_strand_id
1 'polypeptide(L)'
;MLNTIEENLLGTPKSYQIDKAWEGIHYCLCEGDWYKEEGIAPNIVFGGYLLLDHNDCVIFVNDLDNIQKIVDYLEENNLQEIIKKNFEKIPSDYSYTKNEEELNYLLSWSKGVLDFYKYALKNQLNTIFTVDL
;
A
#
# COMPACT_ATOMS: atom_id res chain seq x y z
N MET A 1 -15.69 -16.08 -2.76
CA MET A 1 -14.42 -16.15 -3.52
C MET A 1 -13.32 -15.33 -2.86
N LEU A 2 -13.57 -14.07 -2.54
CA LEU A 2 -12.56 -13.21 -1.91
C LEU A 2 -12.07 -13.76 -0.57
N ASN A 3 -13.00 -14.17 0.30
CA ASN A 3 -12.65 -14.74 1.60
C ASN A 3 -11.77 -15.99 1.48
N THR A 4 -12.06 -16.84 0.48
CA THR A 4 -11.26 -18.04 0.22
C THR A 4 -9.83 -17.69 -0.19
N ILE A 5 -9.66 -16.67 -1.04
CA ILE A 5 -8.34 -16.20 -1.45
C ILE A 5 -7.57 -15.67 -0.23
N GLU A 6 -8.20 -14.84 0.58
CA GLU A 6 -7.56 -14.28 1.79
C GLU A 6 -7.18 -15.38 2.77
N GLU A 7 -8.08 -16.31 3.06
CA GLU A 7 -7.82 -17.42 3.99
C GLU A 7 -6.64 -18.27 3.55
N ASN A 8 -6.51 -18.54 2.25
CA ASN A 8 -5.44 -19.38 1.73
C ASN A 8 -4.09 -18.68 1.69
N LEU A 9 -4.06 -17.36 1.61
CA LEU A 9 -2.82 -16.59 1.44
C LEU A 9 -2.29 -15.96 2.70
N LEU A 10 -3.15 -15.75 3.72
CA LEU A 10 -2.75 -15.11 4.97
C LEU A 10 -1.63 -15.92 5.65
N GLY A 11 -0.61 -15.18 6.12
CA GLY A 11 0.54 -15.78 6.78
C GLY A 11 1.58 -16.40 5.87
N THR A 12 1.40 -16.30 4.55
CA THR A 12 2.37 -16.79 3.57
C THR A 12 3.15 -15.63 2.95
N PRO A 13 4.31 -15.88 2.28
CA PRO A 13 5.03 -14.82 1.56
C PRO A 13 4.20 -14.16 0.45
N LYS A 14 3.13 -14.82 0.00
CA LYS A 14 2.21 -14.29 -1.03
C LYS A 14 1.23 -13.27 -0.48
N SER A 15 1.22 -13.04 0.83
CA SER A 15 0.30 -12.12 1.47
C SER A 15 1.05 -11.19 2.41
N TYR A 16 0.70 -9.92 2.39
CA TYR A 16 1.21 -8.93 3.33
C TYR A 16 0.04 -8.13 3.87
N GLN A 17 -0.12 -8.14 5.18
CA GLN A 17 -1.15 -7.34 5.83
C GLN A 17 -0.60 -5.97 6.18
N ILE A 18 -1.36 -4.95 5.87
CA ILE A 18 -1.01 -3.57 6.16
C ILE A 18 -1.94 -2.98 7.23
N ASP A 19 -2.91 -3.78 7.67
CA ASP A 19 -3.90 -3.44 8.68
C ASP A 19 -4.61 -2.12 8.31
N LYS A 20 -4.84 -1.25 9.27
CA LYS A 20 -5.48 0.05 9.03
C LYS A 20 -4.48 1.13 8.64
N ALA A 21 -3.22 0.77 8.45
CA ALA A 21 -2.18 1.72 8.06
C ALA A 21 -2.27 2.16 6.60
N TRP A 22 -3.08 1.48 5.78
CA TRP A 22 -3.16 1.75 4.34
C TRP A 22 -3.50 3.21 4.02
N GLU A 23 -4.40 3.80 4.78
CA GLU A 23 -4.82 5.19 4.55
C GLU A 23 -3.66 6.17 4.75
N GLY A 24 -3.00 6.10 5.89
CA GLY A 24 -1.89 7.01 6.21
C GLY A 24 -0.69 6.79 5.30
N ILE A 25 -0.36 5.54 4.98
CA ILE A 25 0.75 5.23 4.09
C ILE A 25 0.46 5.80 2.69
N HIS A 26 -0.77 5.64 2.19
CA HIS A 26 -1.13 6.19 0.89
C HIS A 26 -1.03 7.72 0.87
N TYR A 27 -1.51 8.40 1.92
CA TYR A 27 -1.37 9.86 2.02
C TYR A 27 0.11 10.27 1.96
N CYS A 28 0.98 9.56 2.67
CA CYS A 28 2.41 9.89 2.67
C CYS A 28 3.04 9.68 1.29
N LEU A 29 2.67 8.61 0.59
CA LEU A 29 3.14 8.35 -0.76
C LEU A 29 2.66 9.39 -1.76
N CYS A 30 1.49 9.95 -1.53
CA CYS A 30 0.88 10.97 -2.37
C CYS A 30 1.16 12.41 -1.91
N GLU A 31 2.05 12.57 -0.93
CA GLU A 31 2.44 13.88 -0.39
C GLU A 31 1.24 14.70 0.13
N GLY A 32 0.25 14.01 0.70
CA GLY A 32 -0.94 14.63 1.25
C GLY A 32 -2.11 14.79 0.28
N ASP A 33 -1.90 14.52 -1.00
CA ASP A 33 -2.96 14.61 -2.02
C ASP A 33 -3.46 13.21 -2.35
N TRP A 34 -4.60 12.83 -1.79
CA TRP A 34 -5.18 11.48 -1.98
C TRP A 34 -5.32 11.07 -3.44
N TYR A 35 -5.63 12.04 -4.30
CA TYR A 35 -5.93 11.80 -5.71
C TYR A 35 -4.73 12.01 -6.64
N LYS A 36 -3.52 12.12 -6.08
CA LYS A 36 -2.32 12.26 -6.90
C LYS A 36 -2.18 11.06 -7.84
N GLU A 37 -1.95 11.33 -9.11
CA GLU A 37 -1.83 10.29 -10.15
C GLU A 37 -0.44 10.20 -10.76
N GLU A 38 0.44 11.15 -10.46
CA GLU A 38 1.77 11.21 -11.06
C GLU A 38 2.71 10.15 -10.49
N GLY A 39 3.42 9.46 -11.37
CA GLY A 39 4.43 8.49 -10.98
C GLY A 39 3.85 7.18 -10.50
N ILE A 40 4.72 6.33 -9.94
CA ILE A 40 4.32 5.00 -9.47
C ILE A 40 3.90 4.99 -8.00
N ALA A 41 4.33 5.99 -7.20
CA ALA A 41 4.08 6.00 -5.76
C ALA A 41 2.59 5.83 -5.40
N PRO A 42 1.64 6.49 -6.09
CA PRO A 42 0.22 6.31 -5.78
C PRO A 42 -0.29 4.88 -5.96
N ASN A 43 0.40 4.05 -6.72
CA ASN A 43 -0.03 2.67 -7.00
C ASN A 43 0.49 1.66 -5.98
N ILE A 44 1.32 2.08 -5.03
CA ILE A 44 1.95 1.14 -4.08
C ILE A 44 0.92 0.52 -3.16
N VAL A 45 -0.01 1.30 -2.64
CA VAL A 45 -1.07 0.79 -1.77
C VAL A 45 -2.26 0.34 -2.62
N PHE A 46 -2.84 1.25 -3.40
CA PHE A 46 -4.09 0.95 -4.10
C PHE A 46 -3.89 0.13 -5.37
N GLY A 47 -2.79 0.31 -6.08
CA GLY A 47 -2.59 -0.42 -7.33
C GLY A 47 -2.96 0.40 -8.57
N GLY A 48 -2.59 -0.14 -9.74
CA GLY A 48 -2.75 0.55 -11.00
C GLY A 48 -4.15 0.41 -11.63
N TYR A 49 -4.87 -0.65 -11.29
CA TYR A 49 -6.16 -0.94 -11.91
C TYR A 49 -7.20 -1.26 -10.86
N LEU A 50 -8.37 -0.63 -10.99
CA LEU A 50 -9.55 -0.98 -10.19
C LEU A 50 -10.20 -2.23 -10.80
N LEU A 51 -10.21 -3.34 -10.07
CA LEU A 51 -10.81 -4.58 -10.54
C LEU A 51 -12.25 -4.73 -10.10
N LEU A 52 -12.56 -4.35 -8.87
CA LEU A 52 -13.89 -4.47 -8.30
C LEU A 52 -14.16 -3.32 -7.36
N ASP A 53 -15.33 -2.70 -7.52
CA ASP A 53 -15.83 -1.68 -6.60
C ASP A 53 -17.24 -2.09 -6.21
N HIS A 54 -17.39 -2.62 -5.01
CA HIS A 54 -18.67 -3.06 -4.47
C HIS A 54 -18.90 -2.41 -3.12
N ASN A 55 -20.13 -2.39 -2.63
CA ASN A 55 -20.57 -1.62 -1.47
C ASN A 55 -19.62 -1.67 -0.27
N ASP A 56 -19.04 -2.83 0.02
CA ASP A 56 -18.22 -3.02 1.22
C ASP A 56 -16.78 -3.42 0.92
N CYS A 57 -16.40 -3.55 -0.35
CA CYS A 57 -15.09 -4.07 -0.72
C CYS A 57 -14.60 -3.43 -2.01
N VAL A 58 -13.31 -3.05 -1.99
CA VAL A 58 -12.64 -2.52 -3.17
C VAL A 58 -11.42 -3.39 -3.46
N ILE A 59 -11.23 -3.75 -4.73
CA ILE A 59 -10.10 -4.58 -5.16
C ILE A 59 -9.34 -3.83 -6.25
N PHE A 60 -8.04 -3.62 -6.02
CA PHE A 60 -7.12 -3.04 -6.98
C PHE A 60 -6.04 -4.06 -7.34
N VAL A 61 -5.50 -3.93 -8.55
CA VAL A 61 -4.47 -4.85 -9.07
C VAL A 61 -3.27 -4.06 -9.55
N ASN A 62 -2.08 -4.56 -9.25
CA ASN A 62 -0.84 -4.15 -9.92
C ASN A 62 -0.36 -5.31 -10.79
N ASP A 63 -0.13 -5.04 -12.08
CA ASP A 63 0.49 -6.00 -12.99
C ASP A 63 2.02 -5.99 -12.84
N LEU A 64 2.70 -6.87 -13.57
CA LEU A 64 4.15 -7.02 -13.46
C LEU A 64 4.90 -5.75 -13.85
N ASP A 65 4.41 -4.98 -14.83
CA ASP A 65 5.05 -3.71 -15.22
C ASP A 65 4.99 -2.71 -14.06
N ASN A 66 3.83 -2.59 -13.42
CA ASN A 66 3.69 -1.72 -12.25
C ASN A 66 4.55 -2.20 -11.09
N ILE A 67 4.58 -3.52 -10.85
CA ILE A 67 5.36 -4.10 -9.75
C ILE A 67 6.85 -3.83 -9.96
N GLN A 68 7.34 -3.95 -11.18
CA GLN A 68 8.74 -3.61 -11.49
C GLN A 68 9.05 -2.14 -11.14
N LYS A 69 8.15 -1.24 -11.54
CA LYS A 69 8.30 0.19 -11.23
C LYS A 69 8.23 0.47 -9.74
N ILE A 70 7.35 -0.24 -9.03
CA ILE A 70 7.24 -0.11 -7.57
C ILE A 70 8.52 -0.55 -6.88
N VAL A 71 9.07 -1.71 -7.27
CA VAL A 71 10.32 -2.21 -6.69
C VAL A 71 11.45 -1.22 -6.95
N ASP A 72 11.60 -0.75 -8.19
CA ASP A 72 12.63 0.22 -8.55
C ASP A 72 12.49 1.49 -7.70
N TYR A 73 11.28 2.01 -7.56
CA TYR A 73 11.00 3.21 -6.78
C TYR A 73 11.36 3.01 -5.30
N LEU A 74 10.94 1.89 -4.71
CA LEU A 74 11.18 1.63 -3.28
C LEU A 74 12.63 1.27 -2.98
N GLU A 75 13.40 0.80 -3.96
CA GLU A 75 14.84 0.60 -3.79
C GLU A 75 15.59 1.93 -3.82
N GLU A 76 15.11 2.90 -4.58
CA GLU A 76 15.71 4.23 -4.65
C GLU A 76 15.21 5.16 -3.53
N ASN A 77 14.01 4.93 -3.02
CA ASN A 77 13.33 5.80 -2.06
C ASN A 77 12.84 4.96 -0.88
N ASN A 78 13.47 5.08 0.26
CA ASN A 78 13.10 4.33 1.46
C ASN A 78 11.68 4.72 1.92
N LEU A 79 10.79 3.74 2.01
CA LEU A 79 9.38 4.00 2.36
C LEU A 79 9.25 4.62 3.76
N GLN A 80 10.03 4.15 4.74
CA GLN A 80 9.98 4.70 6.08
C GLN A 80 10.38 6.18 6.09
N GLU A 81 11.37 6.56 5.30
CA GLU A 81 11.77 7.95 5.18
C GLU A 81 10.71 8.81 4.50
N ILE A 82 10.02 8.26 3.49
CA ILE A 82 8.90 8.93 2.83
C ILE A 82 7.79 9.20 3.86
N ILE A 83 7.47 8.21 4.68
CA ILE A 83 6.43 8.34 5.70
C ILE A 83 6.81 9.43 6.71
N LYS A 84 8.05 9.41 7.22
CA LYS A 84 8.52 10.43 8.17
C LYS A 84 8.47 11.82 7.57
N LYS A 85 8.89 11.96 6.32
CA LYS A 85 8.94 13.25 5.64
C LYS A 85 7.55 13.83 5.38
N ASN A 86 6.59 12.97 5.02
CA ASN A 86 5.30 13.42 4.54
C ASN A 86 4.17 13.27 5.57
N PHE A 87 4.48 12.77 6.76
CA PHE A 87 3.46 12.55 7.79
C PHE A 87 2.68 13.84 8.12
N GLU A 88 3.39 14.97 8.22
CA GLU A 88 2.76 16.25 8.53
C GLU A 88 1.86 16.76 7.39
N LYS A 89 2.03 16.25 6.18
CA LYS A 89 1.19 16.62 5.03
C LYS A 89 -0.15 15.93 5.01
N ILE A 90 -0.36 14.92 5.88
CA ILE A 90 -1.66 14.26 5.98
C ILE A 90 -2.70 15.28 6.42
N PRO A 91 -3.83 15.41 5.68
CA PRO A 91 -4.85 16.42 6.00
C PRO A 91 -5.49 16.21 7.38
N SER A 92 -6.10 17.28 7.89
CA SER A 92 -6.75 17.26 9.20
C SER A 92 -8.00 16.36 9.24
N ASP A 93 -8.57 16.02 8.10
CA ASP A 93 -9.73 15.12 8.02
C ASP A 93 -9.33 13.63 8.01
N TYR A 94 -8.06 13.33 8.25
CA TYR A 94 -7.57 11.96 8.38
C TYR A 94 -8.35 11.22 9.47
N SER A 95 -8.60 9.91 9.24
CA SER A 95 -9.45 9.08 10.11
C SER A 95 -8.89 8.89 11.52
N TYR A 96 -7.59 9.10 11.72
CA TYR A 96 -6.92 8.87 13.00
C TYR A 96 -6.21 10.13 13.46
N THR A 97 -5.89 10.19 14.78
CA THR A 97 -5.16 11.30 15.34
C THR A 97 -3.71 11.29 14.89
N LYS A 98 -3.23 12.42 14.36
CA LYS A 98 -1.84 12.55 13.94
C LYS A 98 -0.96 12.83 15.15
N ASN A 99 -0.32 11.79 15.67
CA ASN A 99 0.59 11.88 16.80
C ASN A 99 1.75 10.89 16.60
N GLU A 100 2.66 10.83 17.56
CA GLU A 100 3.83 9.95 17.48
C GLU A 100 3.43 8.48 17.42
N GLU A 101 2.38 8.09 18.12
CA GLU A 101 1.90 6.71 18.08
C GLU A 101 1.41 6.34 16.68
N GLU A 102 0.70 7.24 16.03
CA GLU A 102 0.22 7.00 14.68
C GLU A 102 1.39 6.90 13.68
N LEU A 103 2.37 7.79 13.80
CA LEU A 103 3.56 7.72 12.96
C LEU A 103 4.28 6.37 13.12
N ASN A 104 4.47 5.94 14.37
CA ASN A 104 5.11 4.66 14.65
C ASN A 104 4.29 3.48 14.12
N TYR A 105 2.97 3.58 14.19
CA TYR A 105 2.06 2.58 13.63
C TYR A 105 2.25 2.44 12.11
N LEU A 106 2.27 3.56 11.40
CA LEU A 106 2.50 3.55 9.95
C LEU A 106 3.88 2.98 9.60
N LEU A 107 4.91 3.39 10.33
CA LEU A 107 6.26 2.89 10.11
C LEU A 107 6.35 1.38 10.34
N SER A 108 5.71 0.89 11.38
CA SER A 108 5.70 -0.54 11.72
C SER A 108 5.09 -1.38 10.61
N TRP A 109 3.92 -0.97 10.10
CA TRP A 109 3.22 -1.73 9.06
C TRP A 109 3.82 -1.55 7.68
N SER A 110 4.71 -0.59 7.47
CA SER A 110 5.37 -0.38 6.18
C SER A 110 6.59 -1.25 5.94
N LYS A 111 7.12 -1.89 6.98
CA LYS A 111 8.44 -2.56 6.92
C LYS A 111 8.56 -3.67 5.90
N GLY A 112 7.47 -4.39 5.63
CA GLY A 112 7.49 -5.53 4.73
C GLY A 112 7.04 -5.24 3.30
N VAL A 113 6.71 -3.99 2.98
CA VAL A 113 6.11 -3.67 1.69
C VAL A 113 7.07 -3.96 0.53
N LEU A 114 8.31 -3.52 0.63
CA LEU A 114 9.29 -3.75 -0.43
C LEU A 114 9.53 -5.24 -0.65
N ASP A 115 9.72 -6.00 0.43
CA ASP A 115 9.97 -7.44 0.34
C ASP A 115 8.78 -8.17 -0.30
N PHE A 116 7.56 -7.74 0.01
CA PHE A 116 6.35 -8.29 -0.60
C PHE A 116 6.37 -8.10 -2.12
N TYR A 117 6.65 -6.89 -2.58
CA TYR A 117 6.70 -6.61 -4.01
C TYR A 117 7.89 -7.30 -4.70
N LYS A 118 9.04 -7.40 -4.03
CA LYS A 118 10.18 -8.14 -4.58
C LYS A 118 9.85 -9.62 -4.75
N TYR A 119 9.14 -10.21 -3.80
CA TYR A 119 8.68 -11.59 -3.91
C TYR A 119 7.75 -11.77 -5.11
N ALA A 120 6.79 -10.86 -5.27
CA ALA A 120 5.84 -10.92 -6.40
C ALA A 120 6.58 -10.80 -7.73
N LEU A 121 7.53 -9.88 -7.83
CA LEU A 121 8.32 -9.70 -9.05
C LEU A 121 9.15 -10.94 -9.39
N LYS A 122 9.84 -11.48 -8.39
CA LYS A 122 10.68 -12.66 -8.56
C LYS A 122 9.88 -13.86 -9.06
N ASN A 123 8.65 -14.01 -8.58
CA ASN A 123 7.79 -15.15 -8.91
C ASN A 123 6.81 -14.84 -10.03
N GLN A 124 6.93 -13.67 -10.67
CA GLN A 124 6.08 -13.21 -11.78
C GLN A 124 4.60 -13.25 -11.44
N LEU A 125 4.26 -12.70 -10.28
CA LEU A 125 2.88 -12.64 -9.78
C LEU A 125 2.37 -11.21 -9.81
N ASN A 126 1.13 -11.03 -10.24
CA ASN A 126 0.42 -9.77 -10.03
C ASN A 126 0.06 -9.65 -8.55
N THR A 127 -0.12 -8.42 -8.08
CA THR A 127 -0.55 -8.21 -6.69
C THR A 127 -1.97 -7.66 -6.66
N ILE A 128 -2.67 -8.00 -5.59
CA ILE A 128 -4.05 -7.57 -5.35
C ILE A 128 -4.07 -6.86 -4.00
N PHE A 129 -4.64 -5.66 -3.97
CA PHE A 129 -4.95 -4.97 -2.73
C PHE A 129 -6.44 -5.00 -2.50
N THR A 130 -6.87 -5.47 -1.33
CA THR A 130 -8.27 -5.51 -0.95
C THR A 130 -8.48 -4.71 0.32
N VAL A 131 -9.56 -3.97 0.39
CA VAL A 131 -9.97 -3.28 1.60
C VAL A 131 -11.47 -3.41 1.77
N ASP A 132 -11.90 -3.77 2.96
CA ASP A 132 -13.30 -3.79 3.36
C ASP A 132 -13.63 -2.44 3.98
N LEU A 133 -14.64 -1.78 3.45
CA LEU A 133 -15.02 -0.43 3.87
C LEU A 133 -16.10 -0.40 4.96
#